data_2e78e152341a918f6651a3fd3a41d1fc
#
_entry.id   2e78e152341a918f6651a3fd3a41d1fc
#
_cell.length_a   1.000
_cell.length_b   1.000
_cell.length_c   1.000
_cell.angle_alpha   90.00
_cell.angle_beta   90.00
_cell.angle_gamma   90.00
#
_symmetry.space_group_name_H-M   'P 1'
#
loop_
_entity.id
_entity.type
_entity.pdbx_description
1 polymer ?
#
loop_
_entity_poly.entity_id
_entity_poly.type
_entity_poly.pdbx_seq_one_letter_code
_entity_poly.pdbx_strand_id
1 'polypeptide(L)'
;MSTASPKMNDHSGHNMKKMDHSNMKMGGMKKGAMAKMKHKMPPEKPTWVYPHPNDELLYVVNNGTDNVVEIDIDKWQVVRTFKTDKAPYNCEVSQNGKLLVVTYKGAAKTGVWNLETGKEIAKFKNTRKVTHGVVISPDSRYAFVSVEGIGKQPGAVEIFDLEKLKKVDVAEIGKQAGGLAFWKMTD
;
A
#
# COMPACT_ATOMS: atom_id res chain seq x y z
N MET A 1 -33.44 -15.46 39.36
CA MET A 1 -33.28 -16.16 38.06
C MET A 1 -31.83 -16.01 37.64
N SER A 2 -31.10 -17.12 37.76
CA SER A 2 -29.65 -17.17 37.51
C SER A 2 -29.39 -17.42 36.00
N THR A 3 -28.65 -16.54 35.31
CA THR A 3 -28.24 -16.77 33.95
C THR A 3 -26.77 -17.25 33.95
N ALA A 4 -26.61 -18.51 33.60
CA ALA A 4 -25.31 -19.18 33.48
C ALA A 4 -24.59 -18.69 32.20
N SER A 5 -23.30 -18.33 32.34
CA SER A 5 -22.39 -18.04 31.24
C SER A 5 -21.97 -19.32 30.51
N PRO A 6 -21.78 -19.30 29.17
CA PRO A 6 -21.30 -20.46 28.43
C PRO A 6 -19.81 -20.71 28.70
N LYS A 7 -19.45 -21.96 28.97
CA LYS A 7 -18.10 -22.45 29.15
C LYS A 7 -17.33 -22.39 27.81
N MET A 8 -16.17 -21.76 27.80
CA MET A 8 -15.18 -21.89 26.72
C MET A 8 -14.62 -23.32 26.69
N ASN A 9 -14.66 -23.96 25.53
CA ASN A 9 -13.99 -25.22 25.25
C ASN A 9 -12.49 -24.96 25.12
N ASP A 10 -11.75 -25.61 26.00
CA ASP A 10 -10.28 -25.71 25.98
C ASP A 10 -9.86 -26.68 24.87
N HIS A 11 -9.21 -26.15 23.82
CA HIS A 11 -8.56 -26.93 22.75
C HIS A 11 -7.05 -27.05 23.01
N SER A 12 -6.68 -27.56 24.19
CA SER A 12 -5.31 -28.01 24.45
C SER A 12 -5.14 -29.43 23.92
N GLY A 13 -4.41 -29.63 22.82
CA GLY A 13 -4.02 -30.97 22.40
C GLY A 13 -3.69 -31.19 20.94
N HIS A 14 -2.90 -30.32 20.31
CA HIS A 14 -2.22 -30.69 19.06
C HIS A 14 -0.79 -31.11 19.36
N ASN A 15 -0.64 -32.43 19.49
CA ASN A 15 0.65 -33.12 19.65
C ASN A 15 1.36 -33.11 18.29
N MET A 16 2.21 -32.09 18.03
CA MET A 16 3.07 -32.07 16.85
C MET A 16 4.19 -33.13 17.06
N LYS A 17 4.03 -34.30 16.43
CA LYS A 17 5.13 -35.27 16.27
C LYS A 17 6.27 -34.56 15.54
N LYS A 18 7.41 -34.42 16.20
CA LYS A 18 8.68 -34.03 15.59
C LYS A 18 8.96 -34.99 14.42
N MET A 19 8.91 -34.46 13.17
CA MET A 19 9.44 -35.18 12.02
C MET A 19 10.97 -35.18 12.12
N ASP A 20 11.52 -36.40 12.28
CA ASP A 20 12.96 -36.65 12.25
C ASP A 20 13.43 -36.61 10.79
N HIS A 21 14.20 -35.57 10.41
CA HIS A 21 14.75 -35.36 9.07
C HIS A 21 16.12 -36.04 8.88
N SER A 22 16.55 -36.95 9.77
CA SER A 22 17.89 -37.52 9.73
C SER A 22 18.13 -38.62 8.67
N ASN A 23 17.13 -39.04 7.89
CA ASN A 23 17.23 -40.17 6.98
C ASN A 23 16.75 -39.93 5.52
N MET A 24 16.85 -38.70 5.00
CA MET A 24 16.74 -38.50 3.55
C MET A 24 18.10 -38.68 2.88
N LYS A 25 18.38 -39.90 2.40
CA LYS A 25 19.48 -40.15 1.46
C LYS A 25 19.14 -39.38 0.16
N MET A 26 19.74 -38.20 -0.03
CA MET A 26 19.73 -37.54 -1.32
C MET A 26 20.63 -38.33 -2.27
N GLY A 27 19.99 -39.06 -3.21
CA GLY A 27 20.66 -39.67 -4.36
C GLY A 27 21.51 -38.61 -5.09
N GLY A 28 22.76 -38.98 -5.41
CA GLY A 28 23.77 -38.11 -5.92
C GLY A 28 23.34 -37.32 -7.17
N MET A 29 22.92 -36.07 -6.96
CA MET A 29 22.92 -35.06 -8.01
C MET A 29 24.33 -34.60 -8.21
N LYS A 30 24.89 -34.89 -9.40
CA LYS A 30 26.16 -34.34 -9.86
C LYS A 30 26.14 -32.82 -9.60
N LYS A 31 27.23 -32.30 -9.00
CA LYS A 31 27.49 -30.87 -8.88
C LYS A 31 27.66 -30.25 -10.29
N GLY A 32 26.58 -30.19 -11.04
CA GLY A 32 26.45 -29.44 -12.27
C GLY A 32 25.96 -28.06 -11.92
N ALA A 33 26.77 -27.07 -12.26
CA ALA A 33 26.57 -25.63 -12.24
C ALA A 33 25.13 -25.21 -11.92
N MET A 34 24.85 -24.84 -10.67
CA MET A 34 23.81 -23.88 -10.34
C MET A 34 24.23 -22.57 -11.01
N ALA A 35 23.85 -22.40 -12.28
CA ALA A 35 23.88 -21.09 -12.89
C ALA A 35 23.15 -20.17 -11.91
N LYS A 36 23.85 -19.20 -11.31
CA LYS A 36 23.25 -18.12 -10.55
C LYS A 36 22.29 -17.45 -11.52
N MET A 37 21.03 -17.89 -11.53
CA MET A 37 19.96 -17.11 -12.14
C MET A 37 19.96 -15.79 -11.38
N LYS A 38 20.65 -14.81 -11.96
CA LYS A 38 20.47 -13.42 -11.57
C LYS A 38 19.03 -13.10 -11.97
N HIS A 39 18.08 -13.32 -11.06
CA HIS A 39 16.75 -12.76 -11.19
C HIS A 39 16.96 -11.24 -11.25
N LYS A 40 17.07 -10.73 -12.45
CA LYS A 40 17.03 -9.30 -12.69
C LYS A 40 15.60 -8.89 -12.33
N MET A 41 15.42 -8.24 -11.20
CA MET A 41 14.13 -7.68 -10.82
C MET A 41 13.60 -6.86 -12.00
N PRO A 42 12.34 -7.01 -12.39
CA PRO A 42 11.76 -6.19 -13.43
C PRO A 42 11.97 -4.71 -13.06
N PRO A 43 12.23 -3.85 -14.04
CA PRO A 43 12.52 -2.43 -13.79
C PRO A 43 11.37 -1.70 -13.09
N GLU A 44 10.15 -2.19 -13.22
CA GLU A 44 8.93 -1.59 -12.68
C GLU A 44 8.90 -1.56 -11.15
N LYS A 45 9.37 -2.62 -10.48
CA LYS A 45 9.34 -2.76 -9.01
C LYS A 45 7.99 -2.37 -8.42
N PRO A 46 6.92 -3.14 -8.68
CA PRO A 46 5.60 -2.82 -8.14
C PRO A 46 5.63 -2.88 -6.61
N THR A 47 5.00 -1.89 -5.96
CA THR A 47 4.98 -1.76 -4.50
C THR A 47 3.58 -1.86 -3.91
N TRP A 48 2.55 -1.49 -4.68
CA TRP A 48 1.18 -1.48 -4.21
C TRP A 48 0.18 -1.76 -5.32
N VAL A 49 -0.94 -2.37 -4.96
CA VAL A 49 -2.08 -2.60 -5.84
C VAL A 49 -3.35 -2.16 -5.12
N TYR A 50 -4.22 -1.43 -5.81
CA TYR A 50 -5.49 -0.99 -5.28
C TYR A 50 -6.63 -1.16 -6.31
N PRO A 51 -7.78 -1.75 -5.94
CA PRO A 51 -8.91 -1.90 -6.85
C PRO A 51 -9.68 -0.57 -6.98
N HIS A 52 -10.30 -0.36 -8.13
CA HIS A 52 -11.30 0.69 -8.28
C HIS A 52 -12.64 0.22 -7.69
N PRO A 53 -13.46 1.11 -7.09
CA PRO A 53 -14.76 0.74 -6.51
C PRO A 53 -15.80 0.18 -7.49
N ASN A 54 -15.56 0.26 -8.80
CA ASN A 54 -16.43 -0.36 -9.83
C ASN A 54 -16.13 -1.83 -10.11
N ASP A 55 -15.10 -2.41 -9.46
CA ASP A 55 -14.64 -3.78 -9.66
C ASP A 55 -14.17 -4.14 -11.10
N GLU A 56 -13.90 -3.15 -11.94
CA GLU A 56 -13.44 -3.34 -13.33
C GLU A 56 -11.96 -3.02 -13.54
N LEU A 57 -11.37 -2.21 -12.65
CA LEU A 57 -10.03 -1.67 -12.80
C LEU A 57 -9.16 -1.91 -11.56
N LEU A 58 -7.86 -2.10 -11.80
CA LEU A 58 -6.82 -2.13 -10.78
C LEU A 58 -5.77 -1.06 -11.05
N TYR A 59 -5.23 -0.47 -10.00
CA TYR A 59 -4.10 0.46 -10.06
C TYR A 59 -2.87 -0.17 -9.45
N VAL A 60 -1.78 -0.28 -10.22
CA VAL A 60 -0.51 -0.84 -9.76
C VAL A 60 0.55 0.25 -9.72
N VAL A 61 1.12 0.47 -8.54
CA VAL A 61 2.18 1.46 -8.32
C VAL A 61 3.53 0.84 -8.66
N ASN A 62 4.22 1.39 -9.65
CA ASN A 62 5.53 0.97 -10.11
C ASN A 62 6.62 1.93 -9.62
N ASN A 63 7.23 1.59 -8.49
CA ASN A 63 8.27 2.41 -7.85
C ASN A 63 9.51 2.61 -8.73
N GLY A 64 9.87 1.61 -9.53
CA GLY A 64 11.11 1.62 -10.32
C GLY A 64 11.03 2.42 -11.62
N THR A 65 9.83 2.67 -12.12
CA THR A 65 9.57 3.36 -13.41
C THR A 65 8.77 4.64 -13.27
N ASP A 66 8.57 5.11 -12.03
CA ASP A 66 7.93 6.39 -11.72
C ASP A 66 6.53 6.52 -12.36
N ASN A 67 5.69 5.49 -12.20
CA ASN A 67 4.33 5.51 -12.74
C ASN A 67 3.35 4.69 -11.91
N VAL A 68 2.06 4.90 -12.17
CA VAL A 68 0.97 4.00 -11.81
C VAL A 68 0.33 3.52 -13.12
N VAL A 69 0.08 2.22 -13.23
CA VAL A 69 -0.67 1.67 -14.36
C VAL A 69 -2.08 1.31 -13.92
N GLU A 70 -3.03 1.55 -14.80
CA GLU A 70 -4.42 1.12 -14.68
C GLU A 70 -4.62 -0.12 -15.54
N ILE A 71 -5.16 -1.17 -14.96
CA ILE A 71 -5.36 -2.47 -15.58
C ILE A 71 -6.86 -2.77 -15.62
N ASP A 72 -7.35 -3.11 -16.81
CA ASP A 72 -8.68 -3.70 -17.01
C ASP A 72 -8.60 -5.16 -16.53
N ILE A 73 -9.41 -5.54 -15.53
CA ILE A 73 -9.31 -6.87 -14.89
C ILE A 73 -9.95 -7.99 -15.72
N ASP A 74 -10.88 -7.67 -16.60
CA ASP A 74 -11.48 -8.68 -17.48
C ASP A 74 -10.54 -9.07 -18.62
N LYS A 75 -9.80 -8.08 -19.15
CA LYS A 75 -8.85 -8.27 -20.24
C LYS A 75 -7.42 -8.55 -19.78
N TRP A 76 -7.12 -8.27 -18.51
CA TRP A 76 -5.76 -8.30 -17.94
C TRP A 76 -4.76 -7.48 -18.77
N GLN A 77 -5.16 -6.27 -19.17
CA GLN A 77 -4.36 -5.38 -19.98
C GLN A 77 -4.22 -4.00 -19.33
N VAL A 78 -3.03 -3.41 -19.47
CA VAL A 78 -2.81 -2.01 -19.10
C VAL A 78 -3.58 -1.13 -20.08
N VAL A 79 -4.52 -0.36 -19.57
CA VAL A 79 -5.36 0.54 -20.36
C VAL A 79 -4.95 2.01 -20.24
N ARG A 80 -4.24 2.37 -19.15
CA ARG A 80 -3.74 3.72 -18.95
C ARG A 80 -2.49 3.72 -18.07
N THR A 81 -1.61 4.71 -18.26
CA THR A 81 -0.41 4.92 -17.45
C THR A 81 -0.37 6.38 -16.98
N PHE A 82 -0.21 6.56 -15.66
CA PHE A 82 -0.05 7.85 -15.00
C PHE A 82 1.43 8.05 -14.68
N LYS A 83 2.08 9.02 -15.32
CA LYS A 83 3.48 9.35 -15.03
C LYS A 83 3.56 10.18 -13.75
N THR A 84 4.17 9.65 -12.71
CA THR A 84 4.24 10.25 -11.38
C THR A 84 5.56 10.99 -11.13
N ASP A 85 5.67 11.63 -9.96
CA ASP A 85 6.96 12.00 -9.40
C ASP A 85 7.72 10.75 -8.94
N LYS A 86 8.98 10.94 -8.51
CA LYS A 86 9.95 9.89 -8.27
C LYS A 86 9.53 8.89 -7.18
N ALA A 87 9.69 7.61 -7.51
CA ALA A 87 9.50 6.46 -6.66
C ALA A 87 8.13 6.47 -5.95
N PRO A 88 7.02 6.39 -6.69
CA PRO A 88 5.69 6.20 -6.09
C PRO A 88 5.69 4.93 -5.25
N TYR A 89 4.89 4.89 -4.17
CA TYR A 89 4.97 3.78 -3.23
C TYR A 89 3.62 3.15 -2.91
N ASN A 90 2.61 3.95 -2.63
CA ASN A 90 1.26 3.51 -2.28
C ASN A 90 0.23 4.35 -3.04
N CYS A 91 -0.96 3.82 -3.23
CA CYS A 91 -2.09 4.56 -3.79
C CYS A 91 -3.41 4.07 -3.23
N GLU A 92 -4.41 4.93 -3.28
CA GLU A 92 -5.80 4.58 -2.99
C GLU A 92 -6.75 5.36 -3.90
N VAL A 93 -7.82 4.70 -4.33
CA VAL A 93 -8.92 5.32 -5.07
C VAL A 93 -10.00 5.76 -4.09
N SER A 94 -10.53 6.97 -4.26
CA SER A 94 -11.65 7.44 -3.46
C SER A 94 -12.89 6.55 -3.66
N GLN A 95 -13.71 6.39 -2.62
CA GLN A 95 -14.88 5.51 -2.66
C GLN A 95 -15.89 5.88 -3.77
N ASN A 96 -15.94 7.16 -4.16
CA ASN A 96 -16.75 7.62 -5.30
C ASN A 96 -16.11 7.36 -6.68
N GLY A 97 -14.93 6.73 -6.74
CA GLY A 97 -14.23 6.37 -7.98
C GLY A 97 -13.62 7.53 -8.76
N LYS A 98 -13.61 8.77 -8.25
CA LYS A 98 -13.22 9.95 -9.03
C LYS A 98 -11.76 10.34 -8.89
N LEU A 99 -11.14 10.02 -7.75
CA LEU A 99 -9.78 10.46 -7.42
C LEU A 99 -8.87 9.27 -7.12
N LEU A 100 -7.63 9.37 -7.58
CA LEU A 100 -6.53 8.50 -7.17
C LEU A 100 -5.52 9.35 -6.39
N VAL A 101 -5.24 8.98 -5.15
CA VAL A 101 -4.18 9.59 -4.34
C VAL A 101 -2.97 8.69 -4.35
N VAL A 102 -1.80 9.26 -4.68
CA VAL A 102 -0.54 8.50 -4.81
C VAL A 102 0.54 9.13 -3.93
N THR A 103 1.23 8.30 -3.16
CA THR A 103 2.37 8.74 -2.35
C THR A 103 3.68 8.60 -3.14
N TYR A 104 4.48 9.67 -3.21
CA TYR A 104 5.76 9.70 -3.91
C TYR A 104 6.91 9.63 -2.91
N LYS A 105 7.30 8.41 -2.55
CA LYS A 105 8.31 8.14 -1.52
C LYS A 105 9.65 8.81 -1.83
N GLY A 106 10.10 8.76 -3.07
CA GLY A 106 11.37 9.35 -3.50
C GLY A 106 11.35 10.86 -3.67
N ALA A 107 10.16 11.46 -3.74
CA ALA A 107 9.99 12.91 -3.92
C ALA A 107 9.51 13.64 -2.65
N ALA A 108 9.16 12.91 -1.58
CA ALA A 108 8.54 13.45 -0.37
C ALA A 108 7.29 14.27 -0.68
N LYS A 109 6.40 13.72 -1.50
CA LYS A 109 5.17 14.37 -1.96
C LYS A 109 3.99 13.41 -1.99
N THR A 110 2.80 13.98 -2.11
CA THR A 110 1.53 13.29 -2.35
C THR A 110 0.86 13.93 -3.56
N GLY A 111 0.48 13.11 -4.55
CA GLY A 111 -0.24 13.55 -5.74
C GLY A 111 -1.71 13.16 -5.67
N VAL A 112 -2.59 14.00 -6.21
CA VAL A 112 -4.02 13.73 -6.40
C VAL A 112 -4.34 13.79 -7.88
N TRP A 113 -4.91 12.72 -8.40
CA TRP A 113 -5.25 12.55 -9.81
C TRP A 113 -6.76 12.48 -9.98
N ASN A 114 -7.26 13.18 -10.96
CA ASN A 114 -8.63 13.02 -11.43
C ASN A 114 -8.66 11.84 -12.41
N LEU A 115 -9.41 10.79 -12.08
CA LEU A 115 -9.44 9.54 -12.85
C LEU A 115 -10.22 9.67 -14.17
N GLU A 116 -11.19 10.56 -14.25
CA GLU A 116 -11.93 10.83 -15.49
C GLU A 116 -11.01 11.47 -16.54
N THR A 117 -10.26 12.51 -16.16
CA THR A 117 -9.40 13.25 -17.07
C THR A 117 -7.99 12.67 -17.21
N GLY A 118 -7.57 11.81 -16.29
CA GLY A 118 -6.20 11.28 -16.22
C GLY A 118 -5.15 12.32 -15.84
N LYS A 119 -5.53 13.48 -15.29
CA LYS A 119 -4.62 14.57 -14.92
C LYS A 119 -4.32 14.61 -13.43
N GLU A 120 -3.08 14.92 -13.08
CA GLU A 120 -2.72 15.30 -11.71
C GLU A 120 -3.26 16.71 -11.44
N ILE A 121 -4.23 16.79 -10.50
CA ILE A 121 -4.95 18.03 -10.19
C ILE A 121 -4.38 18.75 -8.97
N ALA A 122 -3.63 18.02 -8.11
CA ALA A 122 -2.92 18.62 -6.99
C ALA A 122 -1.67 17.81 -6.65
N LYS A 123 -0.67 18.51 -6.12
CA LYS A 123 0.57 17.90 -5.62
C LYS A 123 1.02 18.62 -4.35
N PHE A 124 1.18 17.89 -3.26
CA PHE A 124 1.52 18.44 -1.95
C PHE A 124 2.94 18.02 -1.55
N LYS A 125 3.71 18.96 -1.07
CA LYS A 125 4.97 18.64 -0.38
C LYS A 125 4.67 18.12 1.03
N ASN A 126 5.23 16.97 1.38
CA ASN A 126 5.10 16.38 2.70
C ASN A 126 6.11 16.99 3.69
N THR A 127 5.80 16.94 4.98
CA THR A 127 6.64 17.53 6.05
C THR A 127 7.83 16.65 6.42
N ARG A 128 7.80 15.38 6.02
CA ARG A 128 8.87 14.39 6.24
C ARG A 128 9.42 13.90 4.90
N LYS A 129 10.63 13.31 4.94
CA LYS A 129 11.32 12.90 3.71
C LYS A 129 10.79 11.62 3.08
N VAL A 130 10.14 10.77 3.85
CA VAL A 130 9.70 9.46 3.37
C VAL A 130 8.18 9.38 3.46
N THR A 131 7.51 9.39 2.31
CA THR A 131 6.06 9.25 2.23
C THR A 131 5.71 7.77 2.04
N HIS A 132 4.80 7.22 2.84
CA HIS A 132 4.46 5.80 2.85
C HIS A 132 3.03 5.52 2.43
N GLY A 133 2.16 5.23 3.40
CA GLY A 133 0.79 4.82 3.19
C GLY A 133 -0.16 5.98 2.93
N VAL A 134 -1.27 5.69 2.31
CA VAL A 134 -2.41 6.58 2.17
C VAL A 134 -3.69 5.81 2.44
N VAL A 135 -4.65 6.45 3.09
CA VAL A 135 -6.05 6.00 3.18
C VAL A 135 -6.98 7.18 2.97
N ILE A 136 -8.11 6.93 2.32
CA ILE A 136 -9.12 7.95 2.04
C ILE A 136 -10.35 7.68 2.91
N SER A 137 -10.97 8.74 3.45
CA SER A 137 -12.21 8.60 4.20
C SER A 137 -13.35 8.06 3.32
N PRO A 138 -14.31 7.29 3.88
CA PRO A 138 -15.42 6.70 3.11
C PRO A 138 -16.29 7.72 2.36
N ASP A 139 -16.36 8.96 2.85
CA ASP A 139 -17.03 10.08 2.19
C ASP A 139 -16.22 10.67 1.02
N SER A 140 -15.02 10.12 0.74
CA SER A 140 -14.11 10.58 -0.32
C SER A 140 -13.57 12.00 -0.12
N ARG A 141 -13.70 12.57 1.09
CA ARG A 141 -13.34 13.96 1.36
C ARG A 141 -11.92 14.16 1.86
N TYR A 142 -11.43 13.25 2.69
CA TYR A 142 -10.12 13.40 3.31
C TYR A 142 -9.18 12.25 2.92
N ALA A 143 -7.92 12.59 2.63
CA ALA A 143 -6.83 11.63 2.56
C ALA A 143 -5.91 11.78 3.77
N PHE A 144 -5.54 10.65 4.37
CA PHE A 144 -4.60 10.54 5.47
C PHE A 144 -3.33 9.89 4.94
N VAL A 145 -2.21 10.55 5.07
CA VAL A 145 -0.93 10.09 4.52
C VAL A 145 0.10 9.96 5.63
N SER A 146 0.66 8.76 5.78
CA SER A 146 1.76 8.55 6.72
C SER A 146 3.08 9.02 6.13
N VAL A 147 3.84 9.76 6.92
CA VAL A 147 5.15 10.28 6.53
C VAL A 147 6.18 9.95 7.61
N GLU A 148 7.27 9.30 7.21
CA GLU A 148 8.32 8.84 8.11
C GLU A 148 9.39 9.92 8.28
N GLY A 149 9.79 10.14 9.52
CA GLY A 149 10.94 10.98 9.86
C GLY A 149 12.27 10.22 9.68
N ILE A 150 13.36 10.95 9.55
CA ILE A 150 14.70 10.38 9.47
C ILE A 150 15.47 10.63 10.77
N GLY A 151 16.17 9.63 11.26
CA GLY A 151 16.98 9.69 12.48
C GLY A 151 16.12 9.87 13.74
N LYS A 152 16.20 11.03 14.40
CA LYS A 152 15.43 11.34 15.61
C LYS A 152 14.08 12.02 15.33
N GLN A 153 13.82 12.42 14.10
CA GLN A 153 12.59 13.11 13.72
C GLN A 153 11.40 12.16 13.87
N PRO A 154 10.31 12.57 14.56
CA PRO A 154 9.09 11.77 14.60
C PRO A 154 8.45 11.71 13.22
N GLY A 155 7.74 10.60 12.93
CA GLY A 155 6.84 10.52 11.81
C GLY A 155 5.57 11.32 12.07
N ALA A 156 4.73 11.42 11.05
CA ALA A 156 3.45 12.10 11.17
C ALA A 156 2.39 11.44 10.26
N VAL A 157 1.12 11.74 10.53
CA VAL A 157 0.01 11.59 9.60
C VAL A 157 -0.39 12.97 9.12
N GLU A 158 -0.34 13.18 7.83
CA GLU A 158 -0.79 14.42 7.18
C GLU A 158 -2.18 14.25 6.63
N ILE A 159 -3.04 15.24 6.83
CA ILE A 159 -4.44 15.21 6.43
C ILE A 159 -4.66 16.23 5.31
N PHE A 160 -5.24 15.75 4.20
CA PHE A 160 -5.54 16.55 3.04
C PHE A 160 -7.06 16.57 2.80
N ASP A 161 -7.63 17.76 2.62
CA ASP A 161 -9.00 17.94 2.13
C ASP A 161 -8.95 17.83 0.60
N LEU A 162 -9.55 16.76 0.07
CA LEU A 162 -9.55 16.44 -1.36
C LEU A 162 -10.52 17.30 -2.18
N GLU A 163 -11.53 17.88 -1.55
CA GLU A 163 -12.44 18.80 -2.19
C GLU A 163 -11.78 20.18 -2.39
N LYS A 164 -11.10 20.68 -1.35
CA LYS A 164 -10.41 21.97 -1.37
C LYS A 164 -8.98 21.89 -1.90
N LEU A 165 -8.49 20.68 -2.18
CA LEU A 165 -7.14 20.38 -2.64
C LEU A 165 -6.05 21.07 -1.78
N LYS A 166 -6.13 20.88 -0.46
CA LYS A 166 -5.17 21.48 0.48
C LYS A 166 -4.87 20.56 1.67
N LYS A 167 -3.66 20.71 2.22
CA LYS A 167 -3.31 20.13 3.52
C LYS A 167 -4.05 20.89 4.61
N VAL A 168 -4.73 20.18 5.51
CA VAL A 168 -5.53 20.78 6.59
C VAL A 168 -4.94 20.54 7.96
N ASP A 169 -4.20 19.44 8.17
CA ASP A 169 -3.61 19.14 9.46
C ASP A 169 -2.40 18.21 9.37
N VAL A 170 -1.63 18.12 10.46
CA VAL A 170 -0.48 17.23 10.63
C VAL A 170 -0.45 16.74 12.08
N ALA A 171 -0.66 15.43 12.29
CA ALA A 171 -0.55 14.79 13.61
C ALA A 171 0.81 14.11 13.74
N GLU A 172 1.64 14.51 14.70
CA GLU A 172 2.90 13.81 15.00
C GLU A 172 2.63 12.47 15.68
N ILE A 173 3.38 11.44 15.27
CA ILE A 173 3.28 10.07 15.78
C ILE A 173 4.67 9.47 16.00
N GLY A 174 4.76 8.17 16.27
CA GLY A 174 6.03 7.45 16.41
C GLY A 174 6.93 7.54 15.18
N LYS A 175 8.20 7.15 15.32
CA LYS A 175 9.25 7.40 14.32
C LYS A 175 8.99 6.76 12.94
N GLN A 176 8.49 5.55 12.88
CA GLN A 176 8.28 4.79 11.66
C GLN A 176 6.80 4.74 11.29
N ALA A 177 6.29 5.86 10.79
CA ALA A 177 4.93 5.98 10.29
C ALA A 177 4.80 5.21 8.95
N GLY A 178 4.44 3.95 8.99
CA GLY A 178 4.32 3.06 7.84
C GLY A 178 2.90 3.01 7.26
N GLY A 179 2.23 1.86 7.41
CA GLY A 179 0.87 1.66 6.91
C GLY A 179 -0.20 2.40 7.72
N LEU A 180 -1.31 2.69 7.05
CA LEU A 180 -2.53 3.24 7.62
C LEU A 180 -3.71 2.34 7.26
N ALA A 181 -4.75 2.34 8.11
CA ALA A 181 -6.04 1.76 7.79
C ALA A 181 -7.14 2.68 8.33
N PHE A 182 -8.19 2.84 7.55
CA PHE A 182 -9.38 3.55 8.00
C PHE A 182 -10.28 2.59 8.77
N TRP A 183 -10.75 3.00 9.95
CA TRP A 183 -11.62 2.14 10.77
C TRP A 183 -13.08 2.48 10.54
N LYS A 184 -13.49 3.68 10.89
CA LYS A 184 -14.88 4.15 10.76
C LYS A 184 -14.97 5.67 10.86
N MET A 185 -16.04 6.24 10.32
CA MET A 185 -16.51 7.57 10.67
C MET A 185 -17.52 7.44 11.83
N THR A 186 -17.51 8.41 12.71
CA THR A 186 -18.56 8.62 13.73
C THR A 186 -19.22 9.95 13.43
N ASP A 187 -20.53 9.96 13.51
CA ASP A 187 -21.34 11.18 13.41
C ASP A 187 -20.98 12.16 14.53
#